data_4b949f348bd7ffa221e2376a708a5289
#
_entry.id   4b949f348bd7ffa221e2376a708a5289
#
_cell.length_a   1.000
_cell.length_b   1.000
_cell.length_c   1.000
_cell.angle_alpha   90.00
_cell.angle_beta   90.00
_cell.angle_gamma   90.00
#
_symmetry.space_group_name_H-M   'P 1'
#
loop_
_entity.id
_entity.type
_entity.pdbx_description
1 polymer ?
#
loop_
_entity_poly.entity_id
_entity_poly.type
_entity_poly.pdbx_seq_one_letter_code
_entity_poly.pdbx_strand_id
1 'polypeptide(L)'
;MTEENAFEFQIHYHLNQEDLHQMDARVFNECERQLLDAFDIVKTFTGGYNIEIAPKKKGGLIEILVIPAITIIGYETVKNLFDALIQKFFSSTQTKLTNTKDRIEILEKIKSGNLTKEEAEILVNDKKIKRCVSNFFKSIDKENNVTNIDVSAKAKGETEPFSSAKIVRADFTKKILSDTTIEDKTEIAGTTIRILSPVLQQGH
;
A
#
# COMPACT_ATOMS: atom_id res chain seq x y z
N MET A 1 22.46 1.68 -15.59
CA MET A 1 21.72 1.98 -14.32
C MET A 1 22.26 0.98 -13.32
N THR A 2 22.99 1.44 -12.33
CA THR A 2 23.60 0.59 -11.32
C THR A 2 22.49 0.01 -10.43
N GLU A 3 22.45 -1.32 -10.33
CA GLU A 3 21.49 -2.09 -9.50
C GLU A 3 21.63 -1.81 -7.99
N GLU A 4 22.53 -0.94 -7.59
CA GLU A 4 22.93 -0.70 -6.19
C GLU A 4 21.90 0.05 -5.35
N ASN A 5 20.87 0.63 -5.94
CA ASN A 5 19.89 1.45 -5.22
C ASN A 5 18.45 0.93 -5.42
N ALA A 6 18.17 -0.31 -5.10
CA ALA A 6 16.81 -0.85 -5.10
C ALA A 6 16.38 -1.22 -3.68
N PHE A 7 15.08 -1.24 -3.44
CA PHE A 7 14.48 -1.75 -2.21
C PHE A 7 13.84 -3.11 -2.48
N GLU A 8 13.94 -4.01 -1.53
CA GLU A 8 13.21 -5.26 -1.51
C GLU A 8 12.10 -5.16 -0.47
N PHE A 9 10.86 -5.36 -0.92
CA PHE A 9 9.69 -5.47 -0.07
C PHE A 9 9.27 -6.94 -0.07
N GLN A 10 9.32 -7.58 1.07
CA GLN A 10 9.03 -9.00 1.23
C GLN A 10 7.76 -9.20 2.06
N ILE A 11 6.86 -10.04 1.55
CA ILE A 11 5.68 -10.51 2.29
C ILE A 11 5.81 -12.03 2.45
N HIS A 12 5.61 -12.50 3.66
CA HIS A 12 5.60 -13.91 4.00
C HIS A 12 4.25 -14.27 4.63
N TYR A 13 3.49 -15.08 3.91
CA TYR A 13 2.23 -15.65 4.40
C TYR A 13 2.53 -16.94 5.14
N HIS A 14 2.27 -16.99 6.44
CA HIS A 14 2.42 -18.19 7.24
C HIS A 14 1.12 -18.99 7.23
N LEU A 15 1.24 -20.26 6.88
CA LEU A 15 0.10 -21.17 6.78
C LEU A 15 0.03 -22.07 8.03
N ASN A 16 -1.17 -22.56 8.36
CA ASN A 16 -1.42 -23.42 9.52
C ASN A 16 -0.76 -24.80 9.43
N GLN A 17 -0.34 -25.21 8.22
CA GLN A 17 0.44 -26.43 7.98
C GLN A 17 1.73 -26.00 7.29
N GLU A 18 2.86 -26.23 7.92
CA GLU A 18 4.18 -25.81 7.42
C GLU A 18 4.54 -26.43 6.06
N ASP A 19 4.00 -27.63 5.77
CA ASP A 19 4.22 -28.32 4.48
C ASP A 19 3.28 -27.83 3.37
N LEU A 20 2.23 -27.08 3.70
CA LEU A 20 1.30 -26.49 2.74
C LEU A 20 1.86 -25.13 2.25
N HIS A 21 2.45 -25.11 1.07
CA HIS A 21 2.89 -23.88 0.40
C HIS A 21 1.84 -23.43 -0.63
N GLN A 22 0.54 -23.61 -0.34
CA GLN A 22 -0.55 -23.34 -1.27
C GLN A 22 -1.60 -22.45 -0.62
N MET A 23 -1.99 -21.43 -1.35
CA MET A 23 -3.10 -20.54 -1.05
C MET A 23 -3.98 -20.47 -2.30
N ASP A 24 -5.27 -20.14 -2.14
CA ASP A 24 -6.13 -19.90 -3.30
C ASP A 24 -5.54 -18.80 -4.17
N ALA A 25 -5.30 -19.13 -5.45
CA ALA A 25 -4.65 -18.21 -6.38
C ALA A 25 -5.44 -16.91 -6.58
N ARG A 26 -6.77 -16.92 -6.44
CA ARG A 26 -7.61 -15.73 -6.56
C ARG A 26 -7.44 -14.82 -5.36
N VAL A 27 -7.33 -15.41 -4.15
CA VAL A 27 -7.07 -14.66 -2.92
C VAL A 27 -5.68 -14.04 -2.99
N PHE A 28 -4.67 -14.82 -3.40
CA PHE A 28 -3.28 -14.33 -3.56
C PHE A 28 -3.20 -13.16 -4.55
N ASN A 29 -3.73 -13.34 -5.76
CA ASN A 29 -3.70 -12.30 -6.79
C ASN A 29 -4.47 -11.04 -6.37
N GLU A 30 -5.58 -11.19 -5.62
CA GLU A 30 -6.31 -10.03 -5.11
C GLU A 30 -5.51 -9.28 -4.05
N CYS A 31 -4.83 -10.00 -3.14
CA CYS A 31 -3.96 -9.38 -2.15
C CYS A 31 -2.79 -8.64 -2.81
N GLU A 32 -2.12 -9.27 -3.77
CA GLU A 32 -1.06 -8.66 -4.59
C GLU A 32 -1.56 -7.38 -5.28
N ARG A 33 -2.73 -7.46 -5.95
CA ARG A 33 -3.32 -6.32 -6.64
C ARG A 33 -3.58 -5.14 -5.70
N GLN A 34 -4.17 -5.38 -4.53
CA GLN A 34 -4.45 -4.31 -3.55
C GLN A 34 -3.17 -3.66 -3.03
N LEU A 35 -2.11 -4.42 -2.88
CA LEU A 35 -0.81 -3.90 -2.49
C LEU A 35 -0.19 -3.06 -3.61
N LEU A 36 -0.20 -3.54 -4.84
CA LEU A 36 0.30 -2.81 -6.00
C LEU A 36 -0.48 -1.52 -6.24
N ASP A 37 -1.82 -1.55 -6.10
CA ASP A 37 -2.67 -0.35 -6.16
C ASP A 37 -2.27 0.70 -5.11
N ALA A 38 -1.91 0.26 -3.89
CA ALA A 38 -1.43 1.17 -2.85
C ALA A 38 -0.05 1.76 -3.18
N PHE A 39 0.86 0.96 -3.73
CA PHE A 39 2.15 1.44 -4.24
C PHE A 39 1.97 2.42 -5.40
N ASP A 40 1.02 2.19 -6.31
CA ASP A 40 0.73 3.11 -7.41
C ASP A 40 0.22 4.47 -6.91
N ILE A 41 -0.55 4.49 -5.82
CA ILE A 41 -0.95 5.75 -5.18
C ILE A 41 0.30 6.48 -4.65
N VAL A 42 1.20 5.78 -3.95
CA VAL A 42 2.47 6.36 -3.47
C VAL A 42 3.33 6.86 -4.64
N LYS A 43 3.37 6.10 -5.74
CA LYS A 43 4.07 6.47 -6.98
C LYS A 43 3.61 7.82 -7.54
N THR A 44 2.32 8.18 -7.41
CA THR A 44 1.84 9.50 -7.85
C THR A 44 2.50 10.66 -7.12
N PHE A 45 2.99 10.44 -5.90
CA PHE A 45 3.69 11.47 -5.12
C PHE A 45 5.19 11.53 -5.42
N THR A 46 5.78 10.41 -5.86
CA THR A 46 7.23 10.24 -5.98
C THR A 46 7.78 10.40 -7.40
N GLY A 47 6.93 10.61 -8.39
CA GLY A 47 7.36 10.84 -9.78
C GLY A 47 7.59 9.58 -10.62
N GLY A 48 7.23 8.43 -10.09
CA GLY A 48 7.17 7.17 -10.85
C GLY A 48 8.38 6.25 -10.67
N TYR A 49 8.09 4.97 -10.45
CA TYR A 49 9.02 3.85 -10.42
C TYR A 49 8.32 2.61 -10.98
N ASN A 50 9.10 1.64 -11.41
CA ASN A 50 8.57 0.34 -11.77
C ASN A 50 8.71 -0.61 -10.58
N ILE A 51 7.73 -1.48 -10.40
CA ILE A 51 7.80 -2.56 -9.42
C ILE A 51 8.05 -3.84 -10.19
N GLU A 52 9.04 -4.60 -9.77
CA GLU A 52 9.40 -5.89 -10.36
C GLU A 52 9.16 -6.97 -9.32
N ILE A 53 8.71 -8.14 -9.77
CA ILE A 53 8.59 -9.32 -8.91
C ILE A 53 9.89 -10.10 -8.99
N ALA A 54 10.53 -10.33 -7.86
CA ALA A 54 11.70 -11.19 -7.81
C ALA A 54 11.29 -12.67 -7.83
N PRO A 55 12.17 -13.57 -8.30
CA PRO A 55 11.92 -14.99 -8.25
C PRO A 55 11.63 -15.47 -6.83
N LYS A 56 10.62 -16.32 -6.68
CA LYS A 56 10.21 -16.87 -5.38
C LYS A 56 11.35 -17.65 -4.73
N LYS A 57 11.61 -17.38 -3.46
CA LYS A 57 12.58 -18.15 -2.66
C LYS A 57 11.96 -19.45 -2.16
N LYS A 58 12.77 -20.50 -1.97
CA LYS A 58 12.33 -21.73 -1.30
C LYS A 58 12.03 -21.44 0.18
N GLY A 59 10.92 -21.93 0.71
CA GLY A 59 10.66 -21.86 2.14
C GLY A 59 9.37 -21.11 2.54
N GLY A 60 8.25 -21.37 1.87
CA GLY A 60 6.96 -20.79 2.20
C GLY A 60 6.35 -19.97 1.07
N LEU A 61 5.18 -19.39 1.31
CA LEU A 61 4.55 -18.48 0.36
C LEU A 61 5.12 -17.08 0.57
N ILE A 62 6.27 -16.82 -0.08
CA ILE A 62 7.01 -15.56 0.03
C ILE A 62 6.93 -14.83 -1.31
N GLU A 63 6.49 -13.60 -1.27
CA GLU A 63 6.50 -12.66 -2.39
C GLU A 63 7.56 -11.58 -2.14
N ILE A 64 8.35 -11.26 -3.16
CA ILE A 64 9.36 -10.22 -3.08
C ILE A 64 9.13 -9.24 -4.24
N LEU A 65 8.80 -8.00 -3.88
CA LEU A 65 8.72 -6.89 -4.81
C LEU A 65 10.04 -6.12 -4.77
N VAL A 66 10.63 -5.90 -5.93
CA VAL A 66 11.83 -5.08 -6.09
C VAL A 66 11.43 -3.72 -6.64
N ILE A 67 11.79 -2.69 -5.93
CA ILE A 67 11.46 -1.31 -6.26
C ILE A 67 12.77 -0.58 -6.49
N PRO A 68 13.10 -0.23 -7.75
CA PRO A 68 14.29 0.54 -8.05
C PRO A 68 14.28 1.88 -7.32
N ALA A 69 15.39 2.27 -6.73
CA ALA A 69 15.49 3.54 -6.03
C ALA A 69 15.23 4.69 -7.01
N ILE A 70 14.36 5.57 -6.58
CA ILE A 70 14.04 6.77 -7.33
C ILE A 70 15.12 7.80 -7.02
N THR A 71 16.01 8.02 -7.96
CA THR A 71 17.12 8.96 -7.84
C THR A 71 16.67 10.41 -7.60
N ILE A 72 15.38 10.71 -7.86
CA ILE A 72 14.85 12.08 -7.82
C ILE A 72 14.46 12.51 -6.41
N ILE A 73 14.02 11.61 -5.54
CA ILE A 73 13.43 11.98 -4.24
C ILE A 73 14.27 11.58 -3.02
N GLY A 74 15.42 10.99 -3.23
CA GLY A 74 16.34 10.61 -2.17
C GLY A 74 15.95 9.33 -1.40
N TYR A 75 16.97 8.60 -0.96
CA TYR A 75 16.85 7.31 -0.27
C TYR A 75 15.98 7.37 0.99
N GLU A 76 16.20 8.36 1.86
CA GLU A 76 15.46 8.47 3.13
C GLU A 76 13.97 8.77 2.92
N THR A 77 13.61 9.55 1.91
CA THR A 77 12.21 9.81 1.56
C THR A 77 11.48 8.52 1.15
N VAL A 78 12.12 7.70 0.29
CA VAL A 78 11.55 6.41 -0.14
C VAL A 78 11.40 5.46 1.04
N LYS A 79 12.43 5.37 1.87
CA LYS A 79 12.44 4.55 3.09
C LYS A 79 11.30 4.94 4.05
N ASN A 80 11.10 6.22 4.30
CA ASN A 80 10.03 6.71 5.19
C ASN A 80 8.64 6.42 4.61
N LEU A 81 8.45 6.54 3.29
CA LEU A 81 7.18 6.20 2.63
C LEU A 81 6.87 4.69 2.72
N PHE A 82 7.87 3.83 2.52
CA PHE A 82 7.67 2.39 2.62
C PHE A 82 7.47 1.94 4.06
N ASP A 83 8.20 2.50 5.02
CA ASP A 83 7.95 2.24 6.44
C ASP A 83 6.51 2.62 6.81
N ALA A 84 6.06 3.82 6.44
CA ALA A 84 4.71 4.27 6.69
C ALA A 84 3.65 3.35 6.04
N LEU A 85 3.89 2.89 4.80
CA LEU A 85 2.99 1.98 4.11
C LEU A 85 2.93 0.60 4.80
N ILE A 86 4.07 0.03 5.18
CA ILE A 86 4.15 -1.24 5.94
C ILE A 86 3.37 -1.11 7.25
N GLN A 87 3.61 -0.04 8.01
CA GLN A 87 2.91 0.19 9.27
C GLN A 87 1.41 0.36 9.05
N LYS A 88 0.99 1.03 7.96
CA LYS A 88 -0.42 1.21 7.62
C LYS A 88 -1.12 -0.11 7.31
N PHE A 89 -0.49 -0.97 6.52
CA PHE A 89 -1.06 -2.27 6.17
C PHE A 89 -1.01 -3.26 7.34
N PHE A 90 0.14 -3.45 7.95
CA PHE A 90 0.44 -4.62 8.77
C PHE A 90 0.63 -4.35 10.26
N SER A 91 0.66 -3.08 10.70
CA SER A 91 0.67 -2.76 12.13
C SER A 91 -0.76 -2.66 12.70
N SER A 92 -0.94 -3.07 13.94
CA SER A 92 -2.21 -2.91 14.67
C SER A 92 -2.48 -1.46 15.11
N THR A 93 -1.49 -0.56 15.00
CA THR A 93 -1.60 0.83 15.44
C THR A 93 -2.39 1.67 14.44
N GLN A 94 -3.39 2.39 14.94
CA GLN A 94 -4.15 3.37 14.12
C GLN A 94 -3.54 4.77 14.28
N THR A 95 -3.08 5.34 13.17
CA THR A 95 -2.59 6.73 13.13
C THR A 95 -3.77 7.71 13.07
N LYS A 96 -3.76 8.75 13.93
CA LYS A 96 -4.79 9.80 13.94
C LYS A 96 -4.64 10.72 12.73
N LEU A 97 -5.78 11.17 12.20
CA LEU A 97 -5.90 12.05 11.02
C LEU A 97 -5.32 13.45 11.25
N THR A 98 -4.62 13.96 10.24
CA THR A 98 -4.14 15.34 10.14
C THR A 98 -4.71 16.08 8.92
N ASN A 99 -4.68 17.41 8.96
CA ASN A 99 -5.40 18.35 8.11
C ASN A 99 -4.94 18.43 6.64
N THR A 100 -5.83 18.83 5.74
CA THR A 100 -5.62 18.93 4.28
C THR A 100 -4.58 19.99 3.87
N LYS A 101 -4.33 21.01 4.69
CA LYS A 101 -3.28 22.04 4.41
C LYS A 101 -1.87 21.47 4.40
N ASP A 102 -1.63 20.44 5.17
CA ASP A 102 -0.32 19.81 5.31
C ASP A 102 0.10 19.03 4.06
N ARG A 103 -0.85 18.65 3.20
CA ARG A 103 -0.56 17.81 2.01
C ARG A 103 0.25 18.53 0.92
N ILE A 104 0.01 19.81 0.68
CA ILE A 104 0.74 20.57 -0.36
C ILE A 104 2.18 20.78 0.09
N GLU A 105 2.37 21.17 1.35
CA GLU A 105 3.69 21.34 1.95
C GLU A 105 4.48 20.02 1.97
N ILE A 106 3.82 18.90 2.28
CA ILE A 106 4.41 17.57 2.25
C ILE A 106 4.86 17.17 0.84
N LEU A 107 4.08 17.49 -0.20
CA LEU A 107 4.47 17.21 -1.59
C LEU A 107 5.72 18.00 -2.02
N GLU A 108 5.90 19.23 -1.54
CA GLU A 108 7.13 20.01 -1.78
C GLU A 108 8.34 19.37 -1.07
N LYS A 109 8.16 18.84 0.14
CA LYS A 109 9.20 18.13 0.87
C LYS A 109 9.61 16.81 0.20
N ILE A 110 8.68 16.10 -0.43
CA ILE A 110 9.02 14.93 -1.25
C ILE A 110 9.95 15.33 -2.39
N LYS A 111 9.63 16.40 -3.12
CA LYS A 111 10.44 16.88 -4.23
C LYS A 111 11.85 17.31 -3.80
N SER A 112 11.99 17.81 -2.58
CA SER A 112 13.29 18.20 -2.00
C SER A 112 14.04 17.05 -1.33
N GLY A 113 13.46 15.84 -1.26
CA GLY A 113 14.10 14.68 -0.63
C GLY A 113 14.13 14.71 0.90
N ASN A 114 13.29 15.54 1.53
CA ASN A 114 13.33 15.83 2.98
C ASN A 114 12.04 15.39 3.71
N LEU A 115 11.36 14.35 3.24
CA LEU A 115 10.14 13.84 3.87
C LEU A 115 10.48 13.16 5.20
N THR A 116 9.84 13.60 6.29
CA THR A 116 9.93 12.93 7.58
C THR A 116 9.00 11.71 7.67
N LYS A 117 9.20 10.88 8.69
CA LYS A 117 8.35 9.71 8.94
C LYS A 117 6.90 10.11 9.23
N GLU A 118 6.69 11.14 10.05
CA GLU A 118 5.36 11.64 10.41
C GLU A 118 4.61 12.17 9.18
N GLU A 119 5.30 12.85 8.28
CA GLU A 119 4.74 13.35 7.02
C GLU A 119 4.40 12.21 6.06
N ALA A 120 5.23 11.17 6.00
CA ALA A 120 4.94 9.96 5.24
C ALA A 120 3.68 9.26 5.77
N GLU A 121 3.49 9.18 7.09
CA GLU A 121 2.28 8.63 7.70
C GLU A 121 1.01 9.41 7.31
N ILE A 122 1.10 10.73 7.16
CA ILE A 122 -0.01 11.56 6.67
C ILE A 122 -0.39 11.19 5.24
N LEU A 123 0.60 11.00 4.37
CA LEU A 123 0.37 10.63 2.97
C LEU A 123 -0.30 9.26 2.82
N VAL A 124 0.21 8.26 3.53
CA VAL A 124 -0.35 6.90 3.45
C VAL A 124 -1.69 6.75 4.19
N ASN A 125 -2.13 7.80 4.90
CA ASN A 125 -3.45 7.86 5.50
C ASN A 125 -4.56 8.26 4.50
N ASP A 126 -4.26 8.23 3.21
CA ASP A 126 -5.19 8.49 2.10
C ASP A 126 -6.37 7.51 2.09
N LYS A 127 -7.57 8.00 1.69
CA LYS A 127 -8.78 7.16 1.61
C LYS A 127 -8.61 5.98 0.65
N LYS A 128 -7.91 6.18 -0.47
CA LYS A 128 -7.67 5.12 -1.46
C LYS A 128 -6.75 4.03 -0.88
N ILE A 129 -5.68 4.42 -0.18
CA ILE A 129 -4.79 3.47 0.50
C ILE A 129 -5.55 2.71 1.59
N LYS A 130 -6.40 3.38 2.38
CA LYS A 130 -7.27 2.70 3.37
C LYS A 130 -8.20 1.67 2.71
N ARG A 131 -8.72 1.97 1.53
CA ARG A 131 -9.55 1.03 0.76
C ARG A 131 -8.74 -0.17 0.29
N CYS A 132 -7.52 0.04 -0.21
CA CYS A 132 -6.60 -1.05 -0.56
C CYS A 132 -6.31 -1.93 0.65
N VAL A 133 -5.98 -1.36 1.82
CA VAL A 133 -5.78 -2.10 3.07
C VAL A 133 -7.01 -2.93 3.42
N SER A 134 -8.19 -2.32 3.42
CA SER A 134 -9.44 -3.01 3.75
C SER A 134 -9.73 -4.16 2.79
N ASN A 135 -9.54 -3.96 1.49
CA ASN A 135 -9.79 -4.99 0.47
C ASN A 135 -8.76 -6.13 0.55
N PHE A 136 -7.49 -5.81 0.82
CA PHE A 136 -6.46 -6.81 1.09
C PHE A 136 -6.91 -7.75 2.22
N PHE A 137 -7.32 -7.17 3.37
CA PHE A 137 -7.75 -7.95 4.52
C PHE A 137 -9.10 -8.64 4.33
N LYS A 138 -10.04 -8.07 3.57
CA LYS A 138 -11.28 -8.76 3.14
C LYS A 138 -10.98 -10.01 2.28
N SER A 139 -9.91 -9.97 1.50
CA SER A 139 -9.51 -11.10 0.64
C SER A 139 -8.77 -12.16 1.44
N ILE A 140 -7.74 -11.79 2.19
CA ILE A 140 -6.94 -12.75 2.95
C ILE A 140 -7.72 -13.42 4.09
N ASP A 141 -8.74 -12.75 4.63
CA ASP A 141 -9.61 -13.32 5.68
C ASP A 141 -10.44 -14.52 5.18
N LYS A 142 -10.66 -14.64 3.86
CA LYS A 142 -11.29 -15.81 3.23
C LYS A 142 -10.37 -17.04 3.22
N GLU A 143 -9.06 -16.84 3.33
CA GLU A 143 -8.07 -17.91 3.31
C GLU A 143 -7.78 -18.39 4.73
N ASN A 144 -8.53 -19.43 5.16
CA ASN A 144 -8.49 -19.94 6.53
C ASN A 144 -7.13 -20.52 6.94
N ASN A 145 -6.31 -20.88 5.97
CA ASN A 145 -4.99 -21.47 6.23
C ASN A 145 -3.94 -20.43 6.63
N VAL A 146 -4.14 -19.14 6.33
CA VAL A 146 -3.20 -18.09 6.71
C VAL A 146 -3.37 -17.72 8.19
N THR A 147 -2.32 -17.91 8.98
CA THR A 147 -2.31 -17.65 10.42
C THR A 147 -1.75 -16.27 10.77
N ASN A 148 -0.75 -15.83 10.04
CA ASN A 148 -0.14 -14.50 10.19
C ASN A 148 0.58 -14.11 8.89
N ILE A 149 0.88 -12.83 8.78
CA ILE A 149 1.65 -12.25 7.68
C ILE A 149 2.80 -11.46 8.30
N ASP A 150 4.02 -11.79 7.91
CA ASP A 150 5.22 -11.02 8.23
C ASP A 150 5.63 -10.23 6.99
N VAL A 151 5.94 -8.95 7.20
CA VAL A 151 6.36 -8.05 6.13
C VAL A 151 7.63 -7.34 6.52
N SER A 152 8.54 -7.17 5.56
CA SER A 152 9.76 -6.41 5.77
C SER A 152 10.15 -5.64 4.52
N ALA A 153 10.85 -4.54 4.72
CA ALA A 153 11.51 -3.80 3.65
C ALA A 153 12.97 -3.53 4.01
N LYS A 154 13.84 -3.72 3.03
CA LYS A 154 15.28 -3.50 3.16
C LYS A 154 15.87 -2.93 1.88
N ALA A 155 17.04 -2.34 1.93
CA ALA A 155 17.80 -2.04 0.73
C ALA A 155 18.32 -3.34 0.11
N LYS A 156 18.36 -3.40 -1.22
CA LYS A 156 18.88 -4.56 -1.95
C LYS A 156 20.35 -4.79 -1.56
N GLY A 157 20.64 -6.00 -1.13
CA GLY A 157 21.99 -6.38 -0.66
C GLY A 157 22.22 -6.20 0.84
N GLU A 158 21.35 -5.50 1.57
CA GLU A 158 21.41 -5.45 3.03
C GLU A 158 20.78 -6.68 3.67
N THR A 159 21.30 -7.07 4.84
CA THR A 159 20.78 -8.19 5.63
C THR A 159 19.63 -7.75 6.54
N GLU A 160 19.74 -6.56 7.12
CA GLU A 160 18.79 -6.04 8.10
C GLU A 160 17.71 -5.19 7.43
N PRO A 161 16.42 -5.43 7.74
CA PRO A 161 15.34 -4.60 7.26
C PRO A 161 15.31 -3.25 7.97
N PHE A 162 15.06 -2.18 7.26
CA PHE A 162 14.80 -0.87 7.88
C PHE A 162 13.38 -0.72 8.41
N SER A 163 12.46 -1.56 7.94
CA SER A 163 11.08 -1.64 8.42
C SER A 163 10.60 -3.08 8.42
N SER A 164 9.85 -3.44 9.45
CA SER A 164 9.15 -4.72 9.51
C SER A 164 7.86 -4.59 10.30
N ALA A 165 6.90 -5.44 10.00
CA ALA A 165 5.66 -5.58 10.73
C ALA A 165 5.17 -7.02 10.67
N LYS A 166 4.39 -7.39 11.68
CA LYS A 166 3.71 -8.69 11.76
C LYS A 166 2.26 -8.47 12.13
N ILE A 167 1.36 -9.12 11.43
CA ILE A 167 -0.06 -9.13 11.78
C ILE A 167 -0.56 -10.56 11.89
N VAL A 168 -1.23 -10.85 12.99
CA VAL A 168 -1.85 -12.16 13.24
C VAL A 168 -3.29 -12.17 12.75
N ARG A 169 -3.80 -13.36 12.40
CA ARG A 169 -5.15 -13.54 11.87
C ARG A 169 -6.24 -12.88 12.72
N ALA A 170 -6.11 -12.93 14.03
CA ALA A 170 -7.07 -12.33 14.96
C ALA A 170 -7.24 -10.80 14.77
N ASP A 171 -6.28 -10.14 14.12
CA ASP A 171 -6.30 -8.71 13.86
C ASP A 171 -6.72 -8.34 12.42
N PHE A 172 -6.94 -9.31 11.51
CA PHE A 172 -7.32 -9.05 10.12
C PHE A 172 -8.62 -8.25 10.04
N THR A 173 -9.64 -8.67 10.77
CA THR A 173 -10.95 -8.01 10.77
C THR A 173 -10.89 -6.57 11.27
N LYS A 174 -9.93 -6.21 12.12
CA LYS A 174 -9.72 -4.82 12.60
C LYS A 174 -9.26 -3.88 11.48
N LYS A 175 -8.71 -4.43 10.39
CA LYS A 175 -8.26 -3.69 9.21
C LYS A 175 -9.36 -3.48 8.18
N ILE A 176 -10.46 -4.21 8.29
CA ILE A 176 -11.59 -4.15 7.36
C ILE A 176 -12.47 -2.97 7.73
N LEU A 177 -12.61 -2.02 6.80
CA LEU A 177 -13.53 -0.90 6.96
C LEU A 177 -14.98 -1.38 6.80
N SER A 178 -15.89 -0.88 7.64
CA SER A 178 -17.32 -1.06 7.41
C SER A 178 -17.76 -0.29 6.16
N ASP A 179 -18.70 -0.81 5.40
CA ASP A 179 -19.18 -0.20 4.15
C ASP A 179 -19.77 1.22 4.37
N THR A 180 -20.24 1.52 5.58
CA THR A 180 -20.71 2.86 5.99
C THR A 180 -19.61 3.90 6.11
N THR A 181 -18.33 3.49 6.17
CA THR A 181 -17.18 4.40 6.35
C THR A 181 -16.64 4.91 5.00
N ILE A 182 -17.11 4.36 3.87
CA ILE A 182 -16.67 4.69 2.51
C ILE A 182 -17.75 5.53 1.81
N GLU A 183 -18.19 6.62 2.41
CA GLU A 183 -18.96 7.62 1.66
C GLU A 183 -18.00 8.42 0.78
N ASP A 184 -18.08 8.21 -0.53
CA ASP A 184 -17.45 9.07 -1.54
C ASP A 184 -18.23 10.39 -1.66
N LYS A 185 -18.26 11.17 -0.59
CA LYS A 185 -18.70 12.57 -0.65
C LYS A 185 -17.51 13.41 -1.09
N THR A 186 -17.41 13.61 -2.40
CA THR A 186 -16.56 14.68 -2.93
C THR A 186 -17.37 15.99 -2.78
N GLU A 187 -17.23 16.70 -1.67
CA GLU A 187 -17.70 18.07 -1.57
C GLU A 187 -16.78 18.96 -2.43
N ILE A 188 -17.23 19.28 -3.63
CA ILE A 188 -16.62 20.34 -4.46
C ILE A 188 -17.33 21.64 -4.04
N ALA A 189 -16.78 22.32 -3.04
CA ALA A 189 -17.29 23.61 -2.62
C ALA A 189 -17.12 24.63 -3.77
N GLY A 190 -18.23 25.23 -4.21
CA GLY A 190 -18.23 26.37 -5.14
C GLY A 190 -18.33 26.04 -6.63
N THR A 191 -18.56 24.80 -7.02
CA THR A 191 -18.73 24.45 -8.46
C THR A 191 -20.19 24.16 -8.76
N THR A 192 -20.83 24.99 -9.61
CA THR A 192 -22.16 24.73 -10.13
C THR A 192 -22.04 23.75 -11.31
N ILE A 193 -22.44 22.51 -11.12
CA ILE A 193 -22.49 21.53 -12.22
C ILE A 193 -23.83 21.69 -12.94
N ARG A 194 -23.78 22.13 -14.19
CA ARG A 194 -24.97 22.11 -15.08
C ARG A 194 -25.02 20.75 -15.77
N ILE A 195 -25.94 19.90 -15.33
CA ILE A 195 -26.20 18.64 -16.02
C ILE A 195 -27.08 18.94 -17.25
N LEU A 196 -26.47 18.90 -18.44
CA LEU A 196 -27.22 18.90 -19.69
C LEU A 196 -27.68 17.48 -19.96
N SER A 197 -28.93 17.20 -19.66
CA SER A 197 -29.56 15.93 -20.04
C SER A 197 -29.63 15.87 -21.57
N PRO A 198 -29.13 14.83 -22.26
CA PRO A 198 -29.32 14.68 -23.67
C PRO A 198 -30.83 14.43 -23.92
N VAL A 199 -31.47 15.34 -24.59
CA VAL A 199 -32.84 15.15 -25.09
C VAL A 199 -32.72 14.12 -26.23
N LEU A 200 -33.17 12.91 -25.95
CA LEU A 200 -33.41 11.92 -27.00
C LEU A 200 -34.58 12.42 -27.84
N GLN A 201 -34.34 13.01 -28.98
CA GLN A 201 -35.34 13.25 -30.00
C GLN A 201 -35.75 11.88 -30.55
N GLN A 202 -36.98 11.44 -30.22
CA GLN A 202 -37.62 10.36 -30.93
C GLN A 202 -37.95 10.88 -32.35
N GLY A 203 -37.23 10.37 -33.35
CA GLY A 203 -37.58 10.55 -34.75
C GLY A 203 -38.87 9.81 -35.06
N HIS A 204 -39.79 10.51 -35.70
CA HIS A 204 -40.92 9.95 -36.39
C HIS A 204 -40.51 9.33 -37.74
#